data_0ccf3d554d402cb20e696b2777b17a54
#
_entry.id   0ccf3d554d402cb20e696b2777b17a54
#
_cell.length_a   1.000
_cell.length_b   1.000
_cell.length_c   1.000
_cell.angle_alpha   90.00
_cell.angle_beta   90.00
_cell.angle_gamma   90.00
#
_symmetry.space_group_name_H-M   'P 1'
#
loop_
_entity.id
_entity.type
_entity.pdbx_description
1 polymer ?
#
loop_
_entity_poly.entity_id
_entity_poly.type
_entity_poly.pdbx_seq_one_letter_code
_entity_poly.pdbx_strand_id
1 'polypeptide(L)'
;HIGKMWSKCPTCAEEVERQEQERKEQERAQARARQWQERLGHSGIPLRFHDRTLSGYQAQSDAQQAALEFAKEYALDFEQVQKTGRGAVFVGRPGTGKTHLAVGIGLYAMRKFHARVLFITVQRAIRSVKDTWSKGAQQSESEAIAALVEPDLLILDEVGVQFGSEFE
;
A
#
# COMPACT_ATOMS: atom_id res chain seq x y z
N HIS A 1 -40.25 -28.32 -42.95
CA HIS A 1 -40.21 -27.34 -41.85
C HIS A 1 -38.94 -26.52 -42.01
N ILE A 2 -39.10 -25.27 -42.55
CA ILE A 2 -38.01 -24.28 -42.63
C ILE A 2 -38.04 -23.54 -41.29
N GLY A 3 -37.05 -23.79 -40.46
CA GLY A 3 -36.89 -23.07 -39.19
C GLY A 3 -36.69 -21.59 -39.45
N LYS A 4 -37.59 -20.73 -38.93
CA LYS A 4 -37.46 -19.28 -38.93
C LYS A 4 -36.23 -18.93 -38.09
N MET A 5 -35.09 -18.65 -38.74
CA MET A 5 -33.95 -17.95 -38.11
C MET A 5 -34.40 -16.53 -37.82
N TRP A 6 -34.62 -16.20 -36.55
CA TRP A 6 -34.83 -14.83 -36.11
C TRP A 6 -33.48 -14.12 -36.16
N SER A 7 -33.26 -13.30 -37.19
CA SER A 7 -32.16 -12.36 -37.20
C SER A 7 -32.43 -11.30 -36.15
N LYS A 8 -31.58 -11.14 -35.18
CA LYS A 8 -31.67 -10.04 -34.22
C LYS A 8 -31.61 -8.72 -34.99
N CYS A 9 -32.55 -7.81 -34.71
CA CYS A 9 -32.50 -6.46 -35.27
C CYS A 9 -31.11 -5.86 -34.95
N PRO A 10 -30.39 -5.27 -35.91
CA PRO A 10 -29.06 -4.70 -35.66
C PRO A 10 -28.98 -3.78 -34.44
N THR A 11 -29.98 -2.89 -34.29
CA THR A 11 -30.09 -1.96 -33.15
C THR A 11 -30.24 -2.70 -31.79
N CYS A 12 -31.01 -3.80 -31.78
CA CYS A 12 -31.16 -4.63 -30.56
C CYS A 12 -29.91 -5.41 -30.26
N ALA A 13 -29.14 -5.82 -31.27
CA ALA A 13 -27.87 -6.51 -31.08
C ALA A 13 -26.82 -5.56 -30.49
N GLU A 14 -26.70 -4.37 -31.02
CA GLU A 14 -25.82 -3.31 -30.51
C GLU A 14 -26.14 -2.95 -29.04
N GLU A 15 -27.43 -2.83 -28.73
CA GLU A 15 -27.86 -2.54 -27.35
C GLU A 15 -27.49 -3.66 -26.37
N VAL A 16 -27.67 -4.93 -26.77
CA VAL A 16 -27.27 -6.08 -25.96
C VAL A 16 -25.76 -6.12 -25.76
N GLU A 17 -24.97 -5.89 -26.82
CA GLU A 17 -23.52 -5.84 -26.74
C GLU A 17 -23.03 -4.70 -25.83
N ARG A 18 -23.65 -3.52 -25.90
CA ARG A 18 -23.35 -2.40 -25.02
C ARG A 18 -23.62 -2.76 -23.54
N GLN A 19 -24.79 -3.34 -23.25
CA GLN A 19 -25.13 -3.76 -21.89
C GLN A 19 -24.20 -4.84 -21.37
N GLU A 20 -23.78 -5.78 -22.20
CA GLU A 20 -22.79 -6.80 -21.82
C GLU A 20 -21.41 -6.20 -21.55
N GLN A 21 -21.00 -5.19 -22.33
CA GLN A 21 -19.74 -4.48 -22.11
C GLN A 21 -19.77 -3.68 -20.80
N GLU A 22 -20.85 -2.93 -20.56
CA GLU A 22 -21.06 -2.19 -19.31
C GLU A 22 -21.04 -3.12 -18.08
N ARG A 23 -21.72 -4.26 -18.16
CA ARG A 23 -21.73 -5.26 -17.09
C ARG A 23 -20.33 -5.82 -16.83
N LYS A 24 -19.61 -6.20 -17.88
CA LYS A 24 -18.22 -6.71 -17.75
C LYS A 24 -17.29 -5.65 -17.16
N GLU A 25 -17.47 -4.40 -17.50
CA GLU A 25 -16.69 -3.30 -16.95
C GLU A 25 -16.99 -3.08 -15.47
N GLN A 26 -18.27 -3.10 -15.08
CA GLN A 26 -18.69 -3.04 -13.68
C GLN A 26 -18.15 -4.22 -12.85
N GLU A 27 -18.24 -5.45 -13.37
CA GLU A 27 -17.67 -6.63 -12.71
C GLU A 27 -16.15 -6.52 -12.52
N ARG A 28 -15.43 -6.04 -13.54
CA ARG A 28 -13.98 -5.78 -13.46
C ARG A 28 -13.64 -4.67 -12.46
N ALA A 29 -14.44 -3.61 -12.42
CA ALA A 29 -14.26 -2.52 -11.45
C ALA A 29 -14.48 -3.00 -10.02
N GLN A 30 -15.53 -3.80 -9.78
CA GLN A 30 -15.79 -4.40 -8.47
C GLN A 30 -14.68 -5.38 -8.04
N ALA A 31 -14.18 -6.21 -8.96
CA ALA A 31 -13.08 -7.12 -8.69
C ALA A 31 -11.79 -6.37 -8.32
N ARG A 32 -11.46 -5.31 -9.07
CA ARG A 32 -10.32 -4.43 -8.74
C ARG A 32 -10.47 -3.76 -7.39
N ALA A 33 -11.69 -3.29 -7.06
CA ALA A 33 -11.96 -2.67 -5.76
C ALA A 33 -11.79 -3.67 -4.61
N ARG A 34 -12.28 -4.92 -4.75
CA ARG A 34 -12.10 -5.98 -3.74
C ARG A 34 -10.63 -6.31 -3.54
N GLN A 35 -9.88 -6.55 -4.61
CA GLN A 35 -8.44 -6.81 -4.54
C GLN A 35 -7.68 -5.67 -3.86
N TRP A 36 -8.07 -4.42 -4.14
CA TRP A 36 -7.48 -3.26 -3.50
C TRP A 36 -7.73 -3.24 -1.99
N GLN A 37 -8.96 -3.52 -1.56
CA GLN A 37 -9.31 -3.59 -0.14
C GLN A 37 -8.58 -4.72 0.59
N GLU A 38 -8.47 -5.89 -0.02
CA GLU A 38 -7.70 -7.01 0.54
C GLU A 38 -6.23 -6.63 0.72
N ARG A 39 -5.61 -6.04 -0.29
CA ARG A 39 -4.21 -5.60 -0.22
C ARG A 39 -3.99 -4.53 0.86
N LEU A 40 -4.88 -3.57 0.98
CA LEU A 40 -4.86 -2.59 2.07
C LEU A 40 -5.00 -3.27 3.43
N GLY A 41 -5.90 -4.22 3.56
CA GLY A 41 -6.08 -4.99 4.79
C GLY A 41 -4.82 -5.72 5.24
N HIS A 42 -4.06 -6.30 4.30
CA HIS A 42 -2.81 -7.00 4.60
C HIS A 42 -1.61 -6.06 4.80
N SER A 43 -1.69 -4.83 4.32
CA SER A 43 -0.56 -3.87 4.41
C SER A 43 -0.28 -3.35 5.80
N GLY A 44 -1.20 -3.51 6.76
CA GLY A 44 -1.09 -2.93 8.09
C GLY A 44 -1.23 -1.40 8.14
N ILE A 45 -1.46 -0.73 7.01
CA ILE A 45 -1.69 0.72 6.95
C ILE A 45 -3.00 1.04 7.68
N PRO A 46 -2.97 1.93 8.71
CA PRO A 46 -4.19 2.30 9.43
C PRO A 46 -5.24 2.95 8.51
N LEU A 47 -6.53 2.69 8.74
CA LEU A 47 -7.65 3.21 7.95
C LEU A 47 -7.58 4.71 7.69
N ARG A 48 -7.16 5.50 8.69
CA ARG A 48 -6.99 6.97 8.59
C ARG A 48 -5.98 7.42 7.54
N PHE A 49 -5.16 6.51 7.02
CA PHE A 49 -4.14 6.79 6.00
C PHE A 49 -4.46 6.17 4.63
N HIS A 50 -5.56 5.45 4.46
CA HIS A 50 -5.90 4.79 3.20
C HIS A 50 -6.13 5.75 2.02
N ASP A 51 -6.44 7.01 2.30
CA ASP A 51 -6.64 8.10 1.36
C ASP A 51 -5.43 9.05 1.22
N ARG A 52 -4.36 8.82 2.01
CA ARG A 52 -3.18 9.68 2.08
C ARG A 52 -2.24 9.45 0.90
N THR A 53 -2.64 9.95 -0.26
CA THR A 53 -1.83 9.88 -1.49
C THR A 53 -0.78 10.99 -1.53
N LEU A 54 0.28 10.81 -2.35
CA LEU A 54 1.28 11.86 -2.58
C LEU A 54 0.68 13.12 -3.24
N SER A 55 -0.33 12.93 -4.10
CA SER A 55 -1.05 14.07 -4.73
C SER A 55 -1.94 14.84 -3.75
N GLY A 56 -2.38 14.19 -2.67
CA GLY A 56 -3.19 14.83 -1.63
C GLY A 56 -2.36 15.50 -0.53
N TYR A 57 -1.02 15.41 -0.57
CA TYR A 57 -0.16 16.08 0.39
C TYR A 57 -0.10 17.57 0.14
N GLN A 58 -0.30 18.37 1.18
CA GLN A 58 -0.22 19.85 1.12
C GLN A 58 1.04 20.31 1.85
N ALA A 59 2.06 20.69 1.09
CA ALA A 59 3.28 21.27 1.62
C ALA A 59 3.02 22.69 2.10
N GLN A 60 3.46 23.01 3.33
CA GLN A 60 3.32 24.32 3.95
C GLN A 60 4.66 25.04 4.11
N SER A 61 5.77 24.43 3.66
CA SER A 61 7.11 24.98 3.68
C SER A 61 7.96 24.38 2.57
N ASP A 62 9.05 25.04 2.22
CA ASP A 62 10.01 24.58 1.20
C ASP A 62 10.59 23.20 1.56
N ALA A 63 10.86 22.96 2.84
CA ALA A 63 11.34 21.66 3.33
C ALA A 63 10.31 20.54 3.12
N GLN A 64 9.01 20.83 3.31
CA GLN A 64 7.94 19.87 3.03
C GLN A 64 7.75 19.68 1.53
N GLN A 65 7.92 20.73 0.74
CA GLN A 65 7.87 20.64 -0.73
C GLN A 65 9.01 19.75 -1.24
N ALA A 66 10.24 19.95 -0.78
CA ALA A 66 11.38 19.12 -1.14
C ALA A 66 11.19 17.64 -0.73
N ALA A 67 10.62 17.41 0.47
CA ALA A 67 10.29 16.07 0.92
C ALA A 67 9.20 15.39 0.05
N LEU A 68 8.21 16.13 -0.42
CA LEU A 68 7.18 15.66 -1.35
C LEU A 68 7.77 15.30 -2.71
N GLU A 69 8.65 16.15 -3.25
CA GLU A 69 9.32 15.91 -4.53
C GLU A 69 10.18 14.65 -4.46
N PHE A 70 10.99 14.51 -3.41
CA PHE A 70 11.74 13.29 -3.14
C PHE A 70 10.82 12.05 -3.04
N ALA A 71 9.70 12.15 -2.31
CA ALA A 71 8.76 11.04 -2.16
C ALA A 71 8.12 10.63 -3.49
N LYS A 72 7.81 11.60 -4.36
CA LYS A 72 7.31 11.34 -5.72
C LYS A 72 8.35 10.67 -6.60
N GLU A 73 9.58 11.18 -6.60
CA GLU A 73 10.70 10.59 -7.34
C GLU A 73 10.96 9.16 -6.89
N TYR A 74 11.06 8.93 -5.58
CA TYR A 74 11.23 7.60 -5.00
C TYR A 74 10.12 6.63 -5.41
N ALA A 75 8.87 7.09 -5.39
CA ALA A 75 7.72 6.27 -5.77
C ALA A 75 7.69 5.97 -7.26
N LEU A 76 8.07 6.92 -8.12
CA LEU A 76 8.13 6.73 -9.58
C LEU A 76 9.23 5.75 -9.98
N ASP A 77 10.37 5.79 -9.30
CA ASP A 77 11.56 4.96 -9.55
C ASP A 77 11.57 3.66 -8.71
N PHE A 78 10.40 3.22 -8.25
CA PHE A 78 10.30 2.13 -7.26
C PHE A 78 10.94 0.82 -7.72
N GLU A 79 10.87 0.47 -9.01
CA GLU A 79 11.55 -0.73 -9.53
C GLU A 79 13.07 -0.67 -9.35
N GLN A 80 13.65 0.51 -9.56
CA GLN A 80 15.08 0.71 -9.35
C GLN A 80 15.42 0.74 -7.86
N VAL A 81 14.53 1.32 -7.04
CA VAL A 81 14.65 1.29 -5.57
C VAL A 81 14.72 -0.14 -5.05
N GLN A 82 13.85 -1.03 -5.53
CA GLN A 82 13.87 -2.45 -5.17
C GLN A 82 15.17 -3.14 -5.59
N LYS A 83 15.64 -2.90 -6.82
CA LYS A 83 16.88 -3.51 -7.32
C LYS A 83 18.11 -3.10 -6.55
N THR A 84 18.16 -1.85 -6.09
CA THR A 84 19.32 -1.30 -5.38
C THR A 84 19.23 -1.42 -3.87
N GLY A 85 18.06 -1.74 -3.32
CA GLY A 85 17.82 -1.74 -1.89
C GLY A 85 17.87 -0.35 -1.26
N ARG A 86 17.64 0.72 -2.04
CA ARG A 86 17.68 2.10 -1.56
C ARG A 86 16.55 2.35 -0.56
N GLY A 87 16.93 2.73 0.68
CA GLY A 87 15.97 3.16 1.71
C GLY A 87 15.73 4.67 1.69
N ALA A 88 14.68 5.12 2.40
CA ALA A 88 14.35 6.52 2.63
C ALA A 88 14.08 6.77 4.11
N VAL A 89 14.51 7.92 4.64
CA VAL A 89 14.26 8.32 6.02
C VAL A 89 13.67 9.72 6.02
N PHE A 90 12.47 9.87 6.58
CA PHE A 90 11.83 11.16 6.78
C PHE A 90 12.05 11.64 8.22
N VAL A 91 12.74 12.75 8.37
CA VAL A 91 13.06 13.36 9.68
C VAL A 91 12.33 14.69 9.81
N GLY A 92 11.84 15.02 11.01
CA GLY A 92 11.16 16.30 11.27
C GLY A 92 10.25 16.22 12.49
N ARG A 93 9.71 17.37 12.89
CA ARG A 93 8.82 17.51 14.06
C ARG A 93 7.54 16.68 13.91
N PRO A 94 6.87 16.31 15.00
CA PRO A 94 5.53 15.73 14.95
C PRO A 94 4.56 16.60 14.11
N GLY A 95 3.65 15.96 13.39
CA GLY A 95 2.64 16.66 12.58
C GLY A 95 3.11 17.17 11.21
N THR A 96 4.38 17.03 10.82
CA THR A 96 4.91 17.52 9.54
C THR A 96 4.57 16.62 8.33
N GLY A 97 3.79 15.56 8.52
CA GLY A 97 3.31 14.70 7.43
C GLY A 97 4.27 13.58 6.99
N LYS A 98 5.28 13.22 7.80
CA LYS A 98 6.22 12.13 7.48
C LYS A 98 5.51 10.80 7.17
N THR A 99 4.60 10.39 8.04
CA THR A 99 3.78 9.18 7.86
C THR A 99 2.92 9.27 6.60
N HIS A 100 2.37 10.46 6.28
CA HIS A 100 1.61 10.68 5.05
C HIS A 100 2.48 10.41 3.81
N LEU A 101 3.69 10.96 3.76
CA LEU A 101 4.62 10.75 2.64
C LEU A 101 5.03 9.28 2.51
N ALA A 102 5.41 8.63 3.61
CA ALA A 102 5.80 7.23 3.61
C ALA A 102 4.64 6.31 3.15
N VAL A 103 3.44 6.52 3.69
CA VAL A 103 2.24 5.79 3.25
C VAL A 103 1.88 6.13 1.80
N GLY A 104 2.01 7.38 1.39
CA GLY A 104 1.76 7.80 0.01
C GLY A 104 2.65 7.06 -1.00
N ILE A 105 3.93 6.85 -0.68
CA ILE A 105 4.84 6.00 -1.46
C ILE A 105 4.31 4.57 -1.48
N GLY A 106 3.97 4.00 -0.34
CA GLY A 106 3.43 2.63 -0.22
C GLY A 106 2.16 2.43 -1.05
N LEU A 107 1.19 3.34 -0.95
CA LEU A 107 -0.04 3.28 -1.74
C LEU A 107 0.22 3.38 -3.24
N TYR A 108 1.18 4.21 -3.65
CA TYR A 108 1.59 4.31 -5.05
C TYR A 108 2.24 3.01 -5.54
N ALA A 109 3.19 2.47 -4.78
CA ALA A 109 3.86 1.20 -5.10
C ALA A 109 2.87 0.03 -5.21
N MET A 110 1.92 -0.06 -4.29
CA MET A 110 0.84 -1.05 -4.33
C MET A 110 -0.03 -0.92 -5.59
N ARG A 111 -0.37 0.30 -6.01
CA ARG A 111 -1.25 0.54 -7.18
C ARG A 111 -0.53 0.33 -8.49
N LYS A 112 0.68 0.87 -8.62
CA LYS A 112 1.41 0.93 -9.89
C LYS A 112 2.21 -0.34 -10.16
N PHE A 113 2.89 -0.85 -9.14
CA PHE A 113 3.84 -1.98 -9.28
C PHE A 113 3.32 -3.27 -8.65
N HIS A 114 2.11 -3.24 -8.09
CA HIS A 114 1.56 -4.37 -7.37
C HIS A 114 2.41 -4.84 -6.17
N ALA A 115 3.24 -3.96 -5.63
CA ALA A 115 4.14 -4.24 -4.52
C ALA A 115 3.40 -4.70 -3.26
N ARG A 116 4.02 -5.62 -2.52
CA ARG A 116 3.59 -6.01 -1.17
C ARG A 116 4.19 -5.00 -0.19
N VAL A 117 3.34 -4.24 0.46
CA VAL A 117 3.75 -3.20 1.42
C VAL A 117 3.35 -3.65 2.82
N LEU A 118 4.27 -3.49 3.78
CA LEU A 118 3.99 -3.65 5.19
C LEU A 118 4.25 -2.33 5.93
N PHE A 119 3.22 -1.84 6.61
CA PHE A 119 3.32 -0.73 7.55
C PHE A 119 3.29 -1.27 8.98
N ILE A 120 4.29 -0.91 9.76
CA ILE A 120 4.38 -1.32 11.17
C ILE A 120 5.10 -0.24 11.97
N THR A 121 4.72 -0.03 13.23
CA THR A 121 5.52 0.79 14.14
C THR A 121 6.72 0.00 14.64
N VAL A 122 7.83 0.69 14.93
CA VAL A 122 9.05 0.03 15.45
C VAL A 122 8.74 -0.79 16.71
N GLN A 123 7.90 -0.29 17.61
CA GLN A 123 7.50 -1.04 18.81
C GLN A 123 6.82 -2.36 18.50
N ARG A 124 5.89 -2.35 17.53
CA ARG A 124 5.19 -3.58 17.14
C ARG A 124 6.13 -4.56 16.46
N ALA A 125 7.06 -4.08 15.63
CA ALA A 125 8.07 -4.91 14.99
C ALA A 125 8.97 -5.58 16.03
N ILE A 126 9.48 -4.82 17.02
CA ILE A 126 10.27 -5.38 18.13
C ILE A 126 9.45 -6.37 18.95
N ARG A 127 8.20 -6.04 19.26
CA ARG A 127 7.32 -6.94 20.04
C ARG A 127 7.06 -8.23 19.29
N SER A 128 6.77 -8.21 18.00
CA SER A 128 6.51 -9.42 17.22
C SER A 128 7.69 -10.42 17.26
N VAL A 129 8.93 -9.91 17.27
CA VAL A 129 10.11 -10.76 17.44
C VAL A 129 10.25 -11.24 18.91
N LYS A 130 10.09 -10.37 19.91
CA LYS A 130 10.20 -10.75 21.32
C LYS A 130 9.16 -11.77 21.75
N ASP A 131 7.95 -11.71 21.21
CA ASP A 131 6.86 -12.63 21.53
C ASP A 131 7.20 -14.08 21.15
N THR A 132 8.11 -14.27 20.18
CA THR A 132 8.59 -15.61 19.80
C THR A 132 9.47 -16.28 20.87
N TRP A 133 10.00 -15.51 21.84
CA TRP A 133 10.83 -16.03 22.92
C TRP A 133 10.01 -16.57 24.10
N SER A 134 8.70 -16.39 24.09
CA SER A 134 7.84 -16.89 25.16
C SER A 134 7.59 -18.39 25.02
N LYS A 135 7.44 -19.08 26.19
CA LYS A 135 7.05 -20.50 26.20
C LYS A 135 5.66 -20.66 25.60
N GLY A 136 5.57 -21.41 24.49
CA GLY A 136 4.30 -21.61 23.77
C GLY A 136 4.07 -20.64 22.61
N ALA A 137 5.09 -19.90 22.19
CA ALA A 137 5.01 -19.09 20.98
C ALA A 137 4.57 -19.96 19.78
N GLN A 138 3.60 -19.47 19.04
CA GLN A 138 3.06 -20.16 17.84
C GLN A 138 3.92 -19.93 16.60
N GLN A 139 4.84 -18.99 16.65
CA GLN A 139 5.70 -18.58 15.55
C GLN A 139 7.15 -18.58 16.01
N SER A 140 8.06 -19.00 15.13
CA SER A 140 9.51 -18.94 15.35
C SER A 140 10.04 -17.52 15.14
N GLU A 141 11.20 -17.21 15.70
CA GLU A 141 11.88 -15.93 15.47
C GLU A 141 12.19 -15.71 13.99
N SER A 142 12.61 -16.75 13.28
CA SER A 142 12.89 -16.69 11.84
C SER A 142 11.64 -16.31 11.03
N GLU A 143 10.48 -16.84 11.38
CA GLU A 143 9.21 -16.50 10.71
C GLU A 143 8.80 -15.06 11.02
N ALA A 144 8.98 -14.59 12.26
CA ALA A 144 8.70 -13.21 12.64
C ALA A 144 9.60 -12.22 11.87
N ILE A 145 10.88 -12.54 11.72
CA ILE A 145 11.84 -11.74 10.93
C ILE A 145 11.47 -11.81 9.45
N ALA A 146 11.18 -12.99 8.92
CA ALA A 146 10.79 -13.16 7.52
C ALA A 146 9.57 -12.29 7.16
N ALA A 147 8.57 -12.23 8.02
CA ALA A 147 7.40 -11.38 7.84
C ALA A 147 7.72 -9.88 7.70
N LEU A 148 8.85 -9.42 8.27
CA LEU A 148 9.33 -8.04 8.13
C LEU A 148 10.19 -7.82 6.89
N VAL A 149 10.86 -8.86 6.39
CA VAL A 149 11.84 -8.78 5.28
C VAL A 149 11.22 -9.13 3.92
N GLU A 150 10.23 -10.02 3.90
CA GLU A 150 9.57 -10.48 2.66
C GLU A 150 8.75 -9.42 1.89
N PRO A 151 8.15 -8.38 2.52
CA PRO A 151 7.49 -7.33 1.78
C PRO A 151 8.44 -6.59 0.83
N ASP A 152 7.91 -6.16 -0.31
CA ASP A 152 8.66 -5.37 -1.30
C ASP A 152 8.98 -3.96 -0.79
N LEU A 153 8.20 -3.46 0.19
CA LEU A 153 8.41 -2.20 0.91
C LEU A 153 7.99 -2.36 2.37
N LEU A 154 8.92 -2.14 3.27
CA LEU A 154 8.65 -2.01 4.71
C LEU A 154 8.61 -0.52 5.09
N ILE A 155 7.51 -0.07 5.69
CA ILE A 155 7.35 1.25 6.28
C ILE A 155 7.43 1.10 7.81
N LEU A 156 8.55 1.55 8.39
CA LEU A 156 8.73 1.61 9.83
C LEU A 156 8.37 3.01 10.34
N ASP A 157 7.29 3.11 11.09
CA ASP A 157 6.83 4.38 11.67
C ASP A 157 7.23 4.50 13.15
N GLU A 158 7.23 5.72 13.66
CA GLU A 158 7.56 6.05 15.05
C GLU A 158 8.99 5.62 15.47
N VAL A 159 9.96 5.75 14.55
CA VAL A 159 11.37 5.49 14.86
C VAL A 159 11.89 6.52 15.86
N GLY A 160 12.40 6.08 17.02
CA GLY A 160 13.02 6.95 18.04
C GLY A 160 12.08 7.52 19.09
N VAL A 161 10.79 7.16 19.12
CA VAL A 161 9.82 7.64 20.13
C VAL A 161 9.97 6.96 21.47
N GLN A 162 10.91 6.01 21.66
CA GLN A 162 10.75 5.03 22.74
C GLN A 162 11.91 4.68 23.62
N PHE A 163 13.03 5.27 23.49
CA PHE A 163 14.15 4.96 24.38
C PHE A 163 14.42 6.07 25.41
N GLY A 164 13.38 6.79 25.81
CA GLY A 164 13.47 7.73 26.90
C GLY A 164 12.80 7.15 28.14
N SER A 165 13.50 6.34 28.95
CA SER A 165 13.29 6.26 30.40
C SER A 165 14.08 5.18 31.16
N GLU A 166 14.91 4.37 30.50
CA GLU A 166 15.67 3.34 31.27
C GLU A 166 17.20 3.31 31.01
N PHE A 167 17.77 4.34 30.39
CA PHE A 167 19.23 4.51 30.31
C PHE A 167 19.60 5.98 30.53
N GLU A 168 19.33 6.51 31.72
CA GLU A 168 20.13 7.55 32.37
C GLU A 168 20.75 7.00 33.63
#